data_137f5df4c03f7b99dae432dba8ba1159
#
_entry.id   137f5df4c03f7b99dae432dba8ba1159
#
_cell.length_a   1.000
_cell.length_b   1.000
_cell.length_c   1.000
_cell.angle_alpha   90.00
_cell.angle_beta   90.00
_cell.angle_gamma   90.00
#
_symmetry.space_group_name_H-M   'P 1'
#
loop_
_entity.id
_entity.type
_entity.pdbx_description
1 polymer ?
#
loop_
_entity_poly.entity_id
_entity_poly.type
_entity_poly.pdbx_seq_one_letter_code
_entity_poly.pdbx_strand_id
1 'polypeptide(L)'
;MPWEKGAVAFGGFVAFFSSDLSFGVEGSGTGQLNAEDLLGLDSDLTVFRVGAMYRPGKSRRNQLDFSYASYDRDGNATLTEDITIDNVTYPVGAQVKSVFDFDIIRGTYSYAFWQNDSVRVALGLGIYAVPLRYELDIETTGGNTVVEGADTTLPLPALALRGEFRLVNRLFLNAAVEGMYLELNDFQGSLLDLNVGVEYRPWKHLGVGLGYNFMGVNVEGTGSNSDYPGVDFVGEVDVRFSGLFLYGKLSF
;
A
#
# COMPACT_ATOMS: atom_id res chain seq x y z
N MET A 1 -9.37 30.72 10.38
CA MET A 1 -9.40 29.25 10.35
C MET A 1 -7.98 28.74 10.22
N PRO A 2 -7.53 27.82 11.05
CA PRO A 2 -6.16 27.28 11.01
C PRO A 2 -5.93 26.28 9.85
N TRP A 3 -7.02 25.90 9.14
CA TRP A 3 -6.99 24.91 8.07
C TRP A 3 -6.55 25.57 6.76
N GLU A 4 -5.46 25.07 6.16
CA GLU A 4 -4.92 25.54 4.89
C GLU A 4 -5.88 25.26 3.73
N LYS A 5 -5.78 26.05 2.66
CA LYS A 5 -6.58 25.87 1.43
C LYS A 5 -6.01 24.78 0.55
N GLY A 6 -4.70 24.70 0.46
CA GLY A 6 -4.00 23.71 -0.28
C GLY A 6 -2.61 23.47 0.29
N ALA A 7 -2.06 22.29 0.03
CA ALA A 7 -0.71 21.94 0.43
C ALA A 7 -0.14 20.87 -0.49
N VAL A 8 1.19 20.86 -0.58
CA VAL A 8 1.97 19.76 -1.15
C VAL A 8 2.92 19.29 -0.06
N ALA A 9 3.01 17.99 0.11
CA ALA A 9 3.90 17.34 1.04
C ALA A 9 4.83 16.37 0.30
N PHE A 10 6.07 16.27 0.75
CA PHE A 10 7.06 15.34 0.24
C PHE A 10 7.92 14.84 1.38
N GLY A 11 8.29 13.57 1.34
CA GLY A 11 9.05 12.98 2.44
C GLY A 11 9.55 11.59 2.17
N GLY A 12 10.33 11.09 3.11
CA GLY A 12 10.81 9.72 3.15
C GLY A 12 10.00 8.88 4.12
N PHE A 13 9.77 7.64 3.75
CA PHE A 13 9.09 6.63 4.52
C PHE A 13 9.99 5.40 4.63
N VAL A 14 10.30 4.97 5.84
CA VAL A 14 11.00 3.71 6.08
C VAL A 14 9.93 2.65 6.38
N ALA A 15 9.71 1.77 5.43
CA ALA A 15 8.73 0.70 5.48
C ALA A 15 9.39 -0.61 5.94
N PHE A 16 8.69 -1.34 6.80
CA PHE A 16 9.01 -2.71 7.20
C PHE A 16 7.89 -3.62 6.70
N PHE A 17 8.24 -4.62 5.91
CA PHE A 17 7.32 -5.52 5.25
C PHE A 17 7.17 -6.84 5.99
N SER A 18 5.99 -7.43 5.85
CA SER A 18 5.66 -8.82 6.14
C SER A 18 4.68 -9.25 5.06
N SER A 19 5.12 -10.13 4.16
CA SER A 19 4.32 -10.56 3.00
C SER A 19 4.18 -12.07 3.01
N ASP A 20 2.94 -12.54 3.04
CA ASP A 20 2.61 -13.95 2.94
C ASP A 20 1.94 -14.22 1.57
N LEU A 21 2.47 -15.17 0.85
CA LEU A 21 1.98 -15.58 -0.45
C LEU A 21 1.49 -17.03 -0.37
N SER A 22 0.33 -17.30 -0.92
CA SER A 22 -0.18 -18.64 -1.10
C SER A 22 -0.48 -18.86 -2.57
N PHE A 23 0.27 -19.75 -3.20
CA PHE A 23 -0.02 -20.22 -4.55
C PHE A 23 -0.64 -21.59 -4.43
N GLY A 24 -1.84 -21.82 -4.96
CA GLY A 24 -2.50 -23.11 -4.80
C GLY A 24 -3.34 -23.51 -5.98
N VAL A 25 -3.21 -24.79 -6.36
CA VAL A 25 -4.23 -25.51 -7.09
C VAL A 25 -5.27 -25.99 -6.08
N GLU A 26 -6.55 -25.81 -6.38
CA GLU A 26 -7.68 -26.26 -5.57
C GLU A 26 -7.46 -27.73 -5.12
N GLY A 27 -7.32 -27.96 -3.80
CA GLY A 27 -7.21 -29.29 -3.18
C GLY A 27 -5.84 -29.76 -2.73
N SER A 28 -4.75 -29.03 -2.95
CA SER A 28 -3.45 -29.32 -2.30
C SER A 28 -3.25 -28.33 -1.17
N GLY A 29 -2.86 -28.83 0.02
CA GLY A 29 -2.70 -28.01 1.22
C GLY A 29 -1.76 -26.82 0.93
N THR A 30 -2.34 -25.62 0.92
CA THR A 30 -1.62 -24.37 0.72
C THR A 30 -0.79 -24.08 1.96
N GLY A 31 0.54 -24.24 1.86
CA GLY A 31 1.45 -23.65 2.84
C GLY A 31 1.47 -22.12 2.62
N GLN A 32 1.23 -21.34 3.66
CA GLN A 32 1.57 -19.92 3.62
C GLN A 32 3.09 -19.80 3.57
N LEU A 33 3.59 -19.15 2.53
CA LEU A 33 5.01 -18.95 2.31
C LEU A 33 5.32 -17.48 2.58
N ASN A 34 6.24 -17.25 3.51
CA ASN A 34 6.74 -15.89 3.75
C ASN A 34 7.63 -15.49 2.57
N ALA A 35 7.24 -14.39 1.89
CA ALA A 35 7.92 -13.96 0.67
C ALA A 35 9.33 -13.44 0.94
N GLU A 36 9.55 -12.81 2.09
CA GLU A 36 10.86 -12.33 2.51
C GLU A 36 11.84 -13.50 2.72
N ASP A 37 11.39 -14.58 3.38
CA ASP A 37 12.23 -15.74 3.69
C ASP A 37 12.44 -16.64 2.46
N LEU A 38 11.39 -16.86 1.65
CA LEU A 38 11.43 -17.80 0.53
C LEU A 38 12.03 -17.19 -0.74
N LEU A 39 11.66 -15.95 -1.04
CA LEU A 39 12.08 -15.25 -2.26
C LEU A 39 13.25 -14.28 -2.00
N GLY A 40 13.66 -14.14 -0.74
CA GLY A 40 14.75 -13.26 -0.33
C GLY A 40 14.46 -11.78 -0.57
N LEU A 41 13.17 -11.39 -0.60
CA LEU A 41 12.78 -10.00 -0.77
C LEU A 41 13.21 -9.16 0.44
N ASP A 42 13.67 -7.94 0.19
CA ASP A 42 14.03 -7.02 1.25
C ASP A 42 12.85 -6.78 2.20
N SER A 43 13.10 -6.97 3.50
CA SER A 43 12.11 -6.76 4.57
C SER A 43 11.97 -5.30 4.98
N ASP A 44 12.90 -4.43 4.59
CA ASP A 44 12.85 -3.00 4.84
C ASP A 44 13.19 -2.20 3.59
N LEU A 45 12.49 -1.09 3.39
CA LEU A 45 12.66 -0.23 2.23
C LEU A 45 12.52 1.24 2.61
N THR A 46 13.39 2.08 2.04
CA THR A 46 13.22 3.54 2.12
C THR A 46 12.55 4.05 0.85
N VAL A 47 11.35 4.59 1.02
CA VAL A 47 10.45 5.02 -0.05
C VAL A 47 10.30 6.54 -0.03
N PHE A 48 10.30 7.16 -1.21
CA PHE A 48 9.91 8.55 -1.36
C PHE A 48 8.39 8.64 -1.57
N ARG A 49 7.73 9.53 -0.80
CA ARG A 49 6.29 9.78 -0.89
C ARG A 49 6.02 11.24 -1.20
N VAL A 50 5.11 11.48 -2.13
CA VAL A 50 4.59 12.81 -2.45
C VAL A 50 3.07 12.82 -2.26
N GLY A 51 2.56 13.95 -1.77
CA GLY A 51 1.12 14.15 -1.61
C GLY A 51 0.72 15.59 -1.89
N ALA A 52 -0.52 15.76 -2.32
CA ALA A 52 -1.14 17.05 -2.50
C ALA A 52 -2.54 17.06 -1.87
N MET A 53 -2.94 18.18 -1.34
CA MET A 53 -4.25 18.38 -0.75
C MET A 53 -4.81 19.73 -1.20
N TYR A 54 -6.11 19.73 -1.51
CA TYR A 54 -6.84 20.95 -1.86
C TYR A 54 -8.22 20.99 -1.23
N ARG A 55 -8.56 22.13 -0.59
CA ARG A 55 -9.86 22.40 0.03
C ARG A 55 -10.61 23.50 -0.72
N PRO A 56 -11.51 23.13 -1.64
CA PRO A 56 -12.33 24.09 -2.36
C PRO A 56 -13.31 24.83 -1.45
N GLY A 57 -13.67 26.05 -1.86
CA GLY A 57 -14.65 26.87 -1.19
C GLY A 57 -14.15 27.60 0.07
N LYS A 58 -14.95 28.54 0.54
CA LYS A 58 -14.62 29.38 1.70
C LYS A 58 -14.72 28.61 3.03
N SER A 59 -15.63 27.63 3.11
CA SER A 59 -15.82 26.81 4.32
C SER A 59 -14.70 25.80 4.55
N ARG A 60 -13.95 25.43 3.49
CA ARG A 60 -12.88 24.41 3.51
C ARG A 60 -13.32 23.03 4.05
N ARG A 61 -14.63 22.75 3.98
CA ARG A 61 -15.18 21.47 4.42
C ARG A 61 -14.92 20.34 3.44
N ASN A 62 -14.95 20.64 2.13
CA ASN A 62 -14.55 19.70 1.09
C ASN A 62 -13.04 19.61 1.01
N GLN A 63 -12.52 18.43 0.76
CA GLN A 63 -11.09 18.17 0.59
C GLN A 63 -10.87 17.11 -0.47
N LEU A 64 -9.93 17.37 -1.35
CA LEU A 64 -9.36 16.43 -2.30
C LEU A 64 -7.93 16.14 -1.88
N ASP A 65 -7.58 14.89 -1.80
CA ASP A 65 -6.23 14.43 -1.51
C ASP A 65 -5.75 13.56 -2.65
N PHE A 66 -4.47 13.68 -2.94
CA PHE A 66 -3.74 12.82 -3.85
C PHE A 66 -2.43 12.41 -3.21
N SER A 67 -2.00 11.17 -3.35
CA SER A 67 -0.66 10.74 -2.95
C SER A 67 -0.12 9.67 -3.89
N TYR A 68 1.21 9.63 -3.98
CA TYR A 68 1.98 8.67 -4.74
C TYR A 68 3.18 8.18 -3.93
N ALA A 69 3.44 6.89 -3.99
CA ALA A 69 4.64 6.26 -3.47
C ALA A 69 4.99 5.06 -4.34
N SER A 70 6.28 4.82 -4.59
CA SER A 70 6.80 3.68 -5.35
C SER A 70 7.61 2.78 -4.43
N TYR A 71 7.42 1.49 -4.55
CA TYR A 71 8.04 0.45 -3.76
C TYR A 71 8.70 -0.54 -4.71
N ASP A 72 10.02 -0.51 -4.78
CA ASP A 72 10.82 -1.39 -5.63
C ASP A 72 11.56 -2.37 -4.72
N ARG A 73 11.24 -3.66 -4.82
CA ARG A 73 11.78 -4.72 -3.96
C ARG A 73 12.43 -5.79 -4.81
N ASP A 74 13.72 -5.99 -4.60
CA ASP A 74 14.51 -7.06 -5.21
C ASP A 74 14.84 -8.13 -4.18
N GLY A 75 15.00 -9.36 -4.65
CA GLY A 75 15.37 -10.48 -3.80
C GLY A 75 16.25 -11.50 -4.51
N ASN A 76 17.06 -12.19 -3.71
CA ASN A 76 17.82 -13.35 -4.15
C ASN A 76 17.79 -14.39 -3.04
N ALA A 77 17.31 -15.57 -3.36
CA ALA A 77 17.25 -16.68 -2.41
C ALA A 77 17.69 -18.00 -3.05
N THR A 78 18.01 -18.96 -2.20
CA THR A 78 18.14 -20.37 -2.59
C THR A 78 17.01 -21.11 -1.92
N LEU A 79 16.19 -21.83 -2.69
CA LEU A 79 15.04 -22.54 -2.16
C LEU A 79 15.46 -23.55 -1.08
N THR A 80 14.81 -23.46 0.06
CA THR A 80 15.01 -24.37 1.19
C THR A 80 14.04 -25.56 1.20
N GLU A 81 13.00 -25.47 0.35
CA GLU A 81 12.00 -26.52 0.13
C GLU A 81 11.55 -26.51 -1.34
N ASP A 82 10.88 -27.59 -1.77
CA ASP A 82 10.32 -27.65 -3.11
C ASP A 82 9.10 -26.72 -3.20
N ILE A 83 9.05 -25.85 -4.20
CA ILE A 83 7.89 -25.01 -4.46
C ILE A 83 7.23 -25.40 -5.78
N THR A 84 5.91 -25.29 -5.87
CA THR A 84 5.17 -25.55 -7.10
C THR A 84 4.40 -24.30 -7.52
N ILE A 85 4.68 -23.80 -8.72
CA ILE A 85 4.01 -22.67 -9.36
C ILE A 85 3.48 -23.18 -10.71
N ASP A 86 2.22 -22.95 -11.02
CA ASP A 86 1.56 -23.35 -12.28
C ASP A 86 1.81 -24.81 -12.70
N ASN A 87 1.74 -25.76 -11.72
CA ASN A 87 2.04 -27.19 -11.90
C ASN A 87 3.50 -27.51 -12.26
N VAL A 88 4.43 -26.57 -12.14
CA VAL A 88 5.86 -26.79 -12.26
C VAL A 88 6.48 -26.80 -10.87
N THR A 89 7.15 -27.90 -10.51
CA THR A 89 7.85 -28.02 -9.22
C THR A 89 9.31 -27.61 -9.37
N TYR A 90 9.72 -26.65 -8.58
CA TYR A 90 11.09 -26.16 -8.46
C TYR A 90 11.73 -26.79 -7.23
N PRO A 91 12.82 -27.54 -7.41
CA PRO A 91 13.40 -28.32 -6.32
C PRO A 91 14.17 -27.45 -5.33
N VAL A 92 14.29 -27.95 -4.11
CA VAL A 92 15.22 -27.40 -3.11
C VAL A 92 16.61 -27.22 -3.70
N GLY A 93 17.27 -26.08 -3.39
CA GLY A 93 18.59 -25.70 -3.92
C GLY A 93 18.54 -24.91 -5.23
N ALA A 94 17.37 -24.71 -5.85
CA ALA A 94 17.23 -23.79 -6.97
C ALA A 94 17.49 -22.34 -6.51
N GLN A 95 18.15 -21.55 -7.36
CA GLN A 95 18.36 -20.12 -7.11
C GLN A 95 17.20 -19.33 -7.69
N VAL A 96 16.64 -18.43 -6.89
CA VAL A 96 15.54 -17.56 -7.27
C VAL A 96 16.02 -16.11 -7.19
N LYS A 97 15.82 -15.37 -8.28
CA LYS A 97 15.86 -13.91 -8.27
C LYS A 97 14.44 -13.40 -8.40
N SER A 98 14.07 -12.51 -7.50
CA SER A 98 12.72 -11.99 -7.38
C SER A 98 12.72 -10.49 -7.58
N VAL A 99 11.74 -9.98 -8.32
CA VAL A 99 11.41 -8.55 -8.41
C VAL A 99 9.94 -8.43 -8.02
N PHE A 100 9.66 -7.52 -7.11
CA PHE A 100 8.30 -7.24 -6.65
C PHE A 100 8.12 -5.73 -6.49
N ASP A 101 7.74 -5.08 -7.57
CA ASP A 101 7.55 -3.64 -7.64
C ASP A 101 6.08 -3.30 -7.60
N PHE A 102 5.71 -2.31 -6.82
CA PHE A 102 4.36 -1.76 -6.84
C PHE A 102 4.33 -0.28 -6.52
N ASP A 103 3.41 0.42 -7.17
CA ASP A 103 3.10 1.80 -6.86
C ASP A 103 1.81 1.90 -6.05
N ILE A 104 1.70 2.91 -5.21
CA ILE A 104 0.45 3.28 -4.58
C ILE A 104 0.07 4.68 -5.05
N ILE A 105 -0.93 4.73 -5.90
CA ILE A 105 -1.57 5.96 -6.36
C ILE A 105 -2.90 6.07 -5.65
N ARG A 106 -3.10 7.11 -4.84
CA ARG A 106 -4.33 7.31 -4.08
C ARG A 106 -4.97 8.65 -4.39
N GLY A 107 -6.26 8.63 -4.64
CA GLY A 107 -7.12 9.81 -4.71
C GLY A 107 -8.27 9.69 -3.71
N THR A 108 -8.49 10.69 -2.85
CA THR A 108 -9.57 10.66 -1.87
C THR A 108 -10.32 11.99 -1.86
N TYR A 109 -11.65 11.93 -1.91
CA TYR A 109 -12.53 13.05 -1.60
C TYR A 109 -13.09 12.89 -0.20
N SER A 110 -13.08 13.94 0.61
CA SER A 110 -13.66 13.94 1.95
C SER A 110 -14.44 15.19 2.28
N TYR A 111 -15.45 15.06 3.14
CA TYR A 111 -16.27 16.13 3.64
C TYR A 111 -16.19 16.23 5.17
N ALA A 112 -15.79 17.39 5.69
CA ALA A 112 -15.74 17.65 7.12
C ALA A 112 -17.14 17.88 7.67
N PHE A 113 -17.70 16.89 8.32
CA PHE A 113 -18.98 17.00 9.02
C PHE A 113 -18.84 17.74 10.36
N TRP A 114 -17.66 17.68 10.97
CA TRP A 114 -17.32 18.47 12.15
C TRP A 114 -16.09 19.33 11.88
N GLN A 115 -16.18 20.64 12.10
CA GLN A 115 -15.05 21.54 11.91
C GLN A 115 -15.20 22.80 12.77
N ASN A 116 -14.18 23.07 13.58
CA ASN A 116 -13.99 24.31 14.34
C ASN A 116 -12.51 24.75 14.27
N ASP A 117 -12.07 25.68 15.13
CA ASP A 117 -10.68 26.17 15.11
C ASP A 117 -9.64 25.18 15.69
N SER A 118 -10.06 24.10 16.31
CA SER A 118 -9.15 23.13 16.96
C SER A 118 -9.30 21.73 16.42
N VAL A 119 -10.47 21.36 15.90
CA VAL A 119 -10.80 20.01 15.50
C VAL A 119 -11.48 20.02 14.14
N ARG A 120 -11.04 19.11 13.26
CA ARG A 120 -11.67 18.82 11.98
C ARG A 120 -11.81 17.30 11.85
N VAL A 121 -13.04 16.83 11.63
CA VAL A 121 -13.34 15.41 11.39
C VAL A 121 -14.09 15.29 10.08
N ALA A 122 -13.64 14.42 9.20
CA ALA A 122 -14.17 14.26 7.86
C ALA A 122 -14.37 12.78 7.52
N LEU A 123 -15.44 12.51 6.77
CA LEU A 123 -15.68 11.23 6.09
C LEU A 123 -15.39 11.40 4.59
N GLY A 124 -14.94 10.34 3.95
CA GLY A 124 -14.60 10.39 2.55
C GLY A 124 -14.70 9.05 1.83
N LEU A 125 -14.50 9.16 0.52
CA LEU A 125 -14.39 8.05 -0.41
C LEU A 125 -13.07 8.20 -1.15
N GLY A 126 -12.30 7.13 -1.20
CA GLY A 126 -11.04 7.05 -1.90
C GLY A 126 -11.02 5.95 -2.95
N ILE A 127 -10.06 6.06 -3.82
CA ILE A 127 -9.64 5.00 -4.73
C ILE A 127 -8.13 4.87 -4.67
N TYR A 128 -7.67 3.65 -4.55
CA TYR A 128 -6.28 3.26 -4.70
C TYR A 128 -6.13 2.59 -6.05
N ALA A 129 -5.15 3.00 -6.83
CA ALA A 129 -4.68 2.25 -7.98
C ALA A 129 -3.29 1.71 -7.61
N VAL A 130 -3.14 0.40 -7.65
CA VAL A 130 -1.92 -0.30 -7.28
C VAL A 130 -1.42 -1.05 -8.51
N PRO A 131 -0.64 -0.37 -9.42
CA PRO A 131 0.16 -1.06 -10.41
C PRO A 131 1.15 -1.98 -9.69
N LEU A 132 1.16 -3.24 -10.05
CA LEU A 132 1.99 -4.27 -9.46
C LEU A 132 2.69 -5.03 -10.58
N ARG A 133 3.99 -5.23 -10.42
CA ARG A 133 4.82 -6.06 -11.27
C ARG A 133 5.56 -7.07 -10.41
N TYR A 134 5.47 -8.32 -10.78
CA TYR A 134 6.35 -9.33 -10.21
C TYR A 134 7.09 -10.07 -11.31
N GLU A 135 8.31 -10.50 -11.02
CA GLU A 135 9.14 -11.30 -11.91
C GLU A 135 9.95 -12.29 -11.05
N LEU A 136 9.94 -13.54 -11.42
CA LEU A 136 10.68 -14.61 -10.77
C LEU A 136 11.56 -15.32 -11.80
N ASP A 137 12.87 -15.18 -11.65
CA ASP A 137 13.85 -15.93 -12.42
C ASP A 137 14.34 -17.12 -11.58
N ILE A 138 13.98 -18.32 -11.97
CA ILE A 138 14.33 -19.54 -11.23
C ILE A 138 15.35 -20.36 -12.04
N GLU A 139 16.57 -20.46 -11.50
CA GLU A 139 17.65 -21.25 -12.07
C GLU A 139 17.77 -22.59 -11.36
N THR A 140 17.44 -23.68 -12.06
CA THR A 140 17.56 -25.03 -11.52
C THR A 140 19.00 -25.55 -11.65
N THR A 141 19.36 -26.56 -10.84
CA THR A 141 20.69 -27.20 -10.84
C THR A 141 21.09 -27.79 -12.22
N GLY A 142 20.16 -27.91 -13.17
CA GLY A 142 20.38 -28.34 -14.55
C GLY A 142 20.66 -27.20 -15.53
N GLY A 143 20.71 -25.95 -15.06
CA GLY A 143 20.96 -24.76 -15.90
C GLY A 143 19.76 -24.29 -16.74
N ASN A 144 18.56 -24.79 -16.44
CA ASN A 144 17.33 -24.27 -17.04
C ASN A 144 16.84 -23.07 -16.21
N THR A 145 16.64 -21.94 -16.86
CA THR A 145 16.02 -20.75 -16.27
C THR A 145 14.58 -20.70 -16.74
N VAL A 146 13.67 -20.52 -15.80
CA VAL A 146 12.26 -20.24 -16.05
C VAL A 146 11.98 -18.84 -15.55
N VAL A 147 11.35 -18.02 -16.38
CA VAL A 147 10.94 -16.66 -16.04
C VAL A 147 9.43 -16.65 -15.94
N GLU A 148 8.93 -16.35 -14.75
CA GLU A 148 7.51 -16.18 -14.47
C GLU A 148 7.29 -14.72 -14.08
N GLY A 149 6.26 -14.07 -14.61
CA GLY A 149 5.98 -12.68 -14.28
C GLY A 149 4.63 -12.20 -14.78
N ALA A 150 4.07 -11.21 -14.11
CA ALA A 150 2.87 -10.52 -14.55
C ALA A 150 2.86 -9.05 -14.12
N ASP A 151 2.14 -8.26 -14.92
CA ASP A 151 1.82 -6.87 -14.63
C ASP A 151 0.30 -6.73 -14.48
N THR A 152 -0.14 -6.13 -13.40
CA THR A 152 -1.57 -5.86 -13.19
C THR A 152 -1.77 -4.54 -12.45
N THR A 153 -2.98 -4.00 -12.53
CA THR A 153 -3.35 -2.81 -11.75
C THR A 153 -4.63 -3.09 -10.99
N LEU A 154 -4.55 -3.03 -9.66
CA LEU A 154 -5.67 -3.28 -8.77
C LEU A 154 -6.34 -1.96 -8.37
N PRO A 155 -7.58 -1.69 -8.82
CA PRO A 155 -8.38 -0.57 -8.35
C PRO A 155 -9.10 -0.96 -7.05
N LEU A 156 -8.75 -0.31 -5.93
CA LEU A 156 -9.30 -0.62 -4.61
C LEU A 156 -10.09 0.61 -4.09
N PRO A 157 -11.44 0.59 -4.10
CA PRO A 157 -12.22 1.65 -3.47
C PRO A 157 -12.09 1.59 -1.96
N ALA A 158 -12.12 2.73 -1.27
CA ALA A 158 -12.01 2.78 0.17
C ALA A 158 -12.92 3.84 0.81
N LEU A 159 -13.40 3.54 2.01
CA LEU A 159 -14.02 4.50 2.91
C LEU A 159 -12.92 5.16 3.74
N ALA A 160 -13.00 6.46 3.95
CA ALA A 160 -12.02 7.23 4.68
C ALA A 160 -12.65 7.95 5.89
N LEU A 161 -12.01 7.85 7.04
CA LEU A 161 -12.26 8.69 8.21
C LEU A 161 -10.97 9.45 8.53
N ARG A 162 -11.06 10.78 8.64
CA ARG A 162 -9.92 11.65 8.88
C ARG A 162 -10.15 12.58 10.05
N GLY A 163 -9.13 12.76 10.87
CA GLY A 163 -9.11 13.70 11.99
C GLY A 163 -7.88 14.61 11.92
N GLU A 164 -8.09 15.90 12.09
CA GLU A 164 -7.04 16.90 12.23
C GLU A 164 -7.29 17.66 13.53
N PHE A 165 -6.31 17.69 14.41
CA PHE A 165 -6.43 18.27 15.75
C PHE A 165 -5.31 19.28 15.96
N ARG A 166 -5.65 20.54 16.21
CA ARG A 166 -4.70 21.54 16.64
C ARG A 166 -4.47 21.41 18.14
N LEU A 167 -3.34 20.79 18.52
CA LEU A 167 -2.98 20.57 19.92
C LEU A 167 -2.63 21.87 20.63
N VAL A 168 -1.75 22.64 20.00
CA VAL A 168 -1.35 23.99 20.44
C VAL A 168 -1.09 24.85 19.20
N ASN A 169 -0.71 26.12 19.39
CA ASN A 169 -0.30 26.96 18.28
C ASN A 169 0.84 26.28 17.51
N ARG A 170 0.66 26.07 16.20
CA ARG A 170 1.65 25.49 15.29
C ARG A 170 1.89 23.97 15.42
N LEU A 171 1.23 23.27 16.33
CA LEU A 171 1.36 21.83 16.46
C LEU A 171 0.02 21.15 16.18
N PHE A 172 0.01 20.22 15.24
CA PHE A 172 -1.17 19.50 14.78
C PHE A 172 -0.95 17.99 14.89
N LEU A 173 -1.99 17.29 15.28
CA LEU A 173 -2.09 15.83 15.16
C LEU A 173 -3.01 15.53 13.98
N ASN A 174 -2.55 14.69 13.09
CA ASN A 174 -3.31 14.20 11.94
C ASN A 174 -3.49 12.69 12.09
N ALA A 175 -4.70 12.20 11.86
CA ALA A 175 -5.00 10.78 11.87
C ALA A 175 -5.93 10.47 10.69
N ALA A 176 -5.70 9.36 10.03
CA ALA A 176 -6.57 8.86 8.96
C ALA A 176 -6.66 7.34 9.04
N VAL A 177 -7.86 6.85 8.76
CA VAL A 177 -8.16 5.44 8.55
C VAL A 177 -8.87 5.36 7.21
N GLU A 178 -8.34 4.56 6.31
CA GLU A 178 -8.98 4.24 5.04
C GLU A 178 -9.09 2.72 4.95
N GLY A 179 -10.23 2.22 4.50
CA GLY A 179 -10.42 0.78 4.44
C GLY A 179 -11.54 0.37 3.52
N MET A 180 -11.42 -0.86 3.03
CA MET A 180 -12.48 -1.56 2.32
C MET A 180 -12.49 -3.04 2.68
N TYR A 181 -13.63 -3.63 2.46
CA TYR A 181 -13.80 -5.08 2.37
C TYR A 181 -14.79 -5.32 1.23
N LEU A 182 -14.39 -6.16 0.28
CA LEU A 182 -15.19 -6.52 -0.88
C LEU A 182 -15.16 -8.02 -1.05
N GLU A 183 -16.34 -8.61 -1.24
CA GLU A 183 -16.50 -10.03 -1.53
C GLU A 183 -17.46 -10.14 -2.74
N LEU A 184 -16.95 -10.68 -3.83
CA LEU A 184 -17.66 -10.82 -5.10
C LEU A 184 -17.37 -12.22 -5.67
N ASN A 185 -18.34 -13.13 -5.56
CA ASN A 185 -18.23 -14.51 -6.08
C ASN A 185 -16.91 -15.18 -5.64
N ASP A 186 -15.97 -15.33 -6.57
CA ASP A 186 -14.69 -16.00 -6.40
C ASP A 186 -13.54 -15.06 -6.04
N PHE A 187 -13.85 -13.79 -5.72
CA PHE A 187 -12.87 -12.77 -5.37
C PHE A 187 -13.19 -12.15 -4.01
N GLN A 188 -12.22 -12.13 -3.12
CA GLN A 188 -12.27 -11.41 -1.85
C GLN A 188 -11.10 -10.45 -1.77
N GLY A 189 -11.37 -9.20 -1.39
CA GLY A 189 -10.35 -8.17 -1.23
C GLY A 189 -10.58 -7.33 0.02
N SER A 190 -9.52 -7.07 0.76
CA SER A 190 -9.55 -6.13 1.87
C SER A 190 -8.35 -5.19 1.83
N LEU A 191 -8.57 -3.97 2.29
CA LEU A 191 -7.53 -2.94 2.44
C LEU A 191 -7.75 -2.22 3.76
N LEU A 192 -6.67 -1.99 4.49
CA LEU A 192 -6.64 -1.13 5.66
C LEU A 192 -5.40 -0.24 5.60
N ASP A 193 -5.58 1.07 5.54
CA ASP A 193 -4.51 2.09 5.64
C ASP A 193 -4.74 2.94 6.89
N LEU A 194 -3.83 2.86 7.84
CA LEU A 194 -3.81 3.66 9.07
C LEU A 194 -2.65 4.65 8.99
N ASN A 195 -2.95 5.91 9.23
CA ASN A 195 -1.95 6.96 9.21
C ASN A 195 -2.13 7.88 10.42
N VAL A 196 -1.07 8.07 11.19
CA VAL A 196 -1.05 8.97 12.34
C VAL A 196 0.24 9.78 12.32
N GLY A 197 0.16 11.10 12.51
CA GLY A 197 1.34 11.94 12.49
C GLY A 197 1.17 13.26 13.24
N VAL A 198 2.28 13.79 13.68
CA VAL A 198 2.37 15.10 14.31
C VAL A 198 3.09 16.04 13.35
N GLU A 199 2.50 17.21 13.13
CA GLU A 199 3.00 18.24 12.23
C GLU A 199 3.27 19.53 12.99
N TYR A 200 4.48 20.04 12.90
CA TYR A 200 4.86 21.34 13.41
C TYR A 200 4.95 22.36 12.27
N ARG A 201 4.28 23.50 12.41
CA ARG A 201 4.24 24.60 11.43
C ARG A 201 4.99 25.81 11.96
N PRO A 202 6.34 25.88 11.76
CA PRO A 202 7.14 27.02 12.21
C PRO A 202 6.71 28.32 11.54
N TRP A 203 6.31 28.27 10.26
CA TRP A 203 5.84 29.40 9.46
C TRP A 203 4.47 29.12 8.84
N LYS A 204 3.84 30.17 8.33
CA LYS A 204 2.50 30.12 7.75
C LYS A 204 2.39 29.13 6.58
N HIS A 205 3.47 29.01 5.80
CA HIS A 205 3.48 28.22 4.56
C HIS A 205 4.37 26.97 4.61
N LEU A 206 5.01 26.70 5.75
CA LEU A 206 5.93 25.56 5.89
C LEU A 206 5.59 24.77 7.14
N GLY A 207 5.48 23.45 6.97
CA GLY A 207 5.35 22.45 8.01
C GLY A 207 6.40 21.37 7.88
N VAL A 208 6.72 20.74 9.01
CA VAL A 208 7.51 19.50 9.09
C VAL A 208 6.73 18.52 9.94
N GLY A 209 6.63 17.30 9.51
CA GLY A 209 5.86 16.29 10.22
C GLY A 209 6.58 14.96 10.32
N LEU A 210 6.30 14.26 11.41
CA LEU A 210 6.70 12.89 11.66
C LEU A 210 5.45 12.07 11.90
N GLY A 211 5.37 10.89 11.29
CA GLY A 211 4.21 10.03 11.45
C GLY A 211 4.56 8.56 11.35
N TYR A 212 3.55 7.76 11.59
CA TYR A 212 3.53 6.31 11.45
C TYR A 212 2.42 5.92 10.49
N ASN A 213 2.71 5.00 9.59
CA ASN A 213 1.76 4.42 8.67
C ASN A 213 1.78 2.89 8.81
N PHE A 214 0.61 2.31 8.78
CA PHE A 214 0.39 0.87 8.62
C PHE A 214 -0.52 0.67 7.41
N MET A 215 -0.17 -0.23 6.52
CA MET A 215 -1.01 -0.65 5.42
C MET A 215 -1.03 -2.17 5.34
N GLY A 216 -2.24 -2.72 5.19
CA GLY A 216 -2.47 -4.13 4.91
C GLY A 216 -3.39 -4.26 3.71
N VAL A 217 -3.02 -5.13 2.79
CA VAL A 217 -3.82 -5.53 1.62
C VAL A 217 -3.84 -7.04 1.59
N ASN A 218 -5.04 -7.60 1.60
CA ASN A 218 -5.27 -9.02 1.38
C ASN A 218 -6.18 -9.17 0.16
N VAL A 219 -5.77 -10.03 -0.75
CA VAL A 219 -6.53 -10.37 -1.96
C VAL A 219 -6.51 -11.88 -2.12
N GLU A 220 -7.69 -12.47 -2.21
CA GLU A 220 -7.90 -13.89 -2.44
C GLU A 220 -8.74 -14.08 -3.71
N GLY A 221 -8.30 -14.97 -4.59
CA GLY A 221 -9.00 -15.40 -5.79
C GLY A 221 -9.12 -16.92 -5.83
N THR A 222 -10.33 -17.43 -6.06
CA THR A 222 -10.62 -18.89 -6.06
C THR A 222 -11.00 -19.42 -7.45
N GLY A 223 -11.00 -18.62 -8.51
CA GLY A 223 -11.39 -19.07 -9.84
C GLY A 223 -11.01 -18.14 -10.98
N SER A 224 -10.99 -18.69 -12.19
CA SER A 224 -10.86 -17.90 -13.43
C SER A 224 -12.20 -17.28 -13.77
N ASN A 225 -12.39 -15.99 -13.55
CA ASN A 225 -13.62 -15.30 -13.92
C ASN A 225 -13.38 -14.38 -15.12
N SER A 226 -13.99 -14.74 -16.26
CA SER A 226 -13.91 -13.98 -17.52
C SER A 226 -14.56 -12.59 -17.46
N ASP A 227 -15.31 -12.27 -16.39
CA ASP A 227 -16.03 -11.01 -16.25
C ASP A 227 -15.14 -9.84 -15.77
N TYR A 228 -13.95 -10.14 -15.25
CA TYR A 228 -12.96 -9.15 -14.84
C TYR A 228 -11.58 -9.49 -15.44
N PRO A 229 -11.25 -8.95 -16.62
CA PRO A 229 -9.95 -9.16 -17.25
C PRO A 229 -8.82 -8.66 -16.34
N GLY A 230 -7.87 -9.52 -16.00
CA GLY A 230 -6.73 -9.22 -15.12
C GLY A 230 -6.85 -9.79 -13.69
N VAL A 231 -7.89 -10.57 -13.39
CA VAL A 231 -8.08 -11.28 -12.11
C VAL A 231 -8.15 -12.79 -12.36
N ASP A 232 -7.36 -13.30 -13.27
CA ASP A 232 -7.15 -14.75 -13.45
C ASP A 232 -6.09 -15.24 -12.44
N PHE A 233 -6.42 -15.11 -11.15
CA PHE A 233 -5.52 -15.46 -10.06
C PHE A 233 -6.20 -16.47 -9.14
N VAL A 234 -5.57 -17.60 -8.96
CA VAL A 234 -5.92 -18.59 -7.92
C VAL A 234 -4.86 -18.55 -6.85
N GLY A 235 -5.21 -18.02 -5.69
CA GLY A 235 -4.28 -17.88 -4.58
C GLY A 235 -4.66 -16.78 -3.63
N GLU A 236 -3.82 -16.55 -2.64
CA GLU A 236 -3.94 -15.48 -1.66
C GLU A 236 -2.66 -14.66 -1.63
N VAL A 237 -2.80 -13.35 -1.63
CA VAL A 237 -1.72 -12.39 -1.42
C VAL A 237 -2.06 -11.54 -0.21
N ASP A 238 -1.28 -11.68 0.85
CA ASP A 238 -1.35 -10.83 2.04
C ASP A 238 -0.05 -10.02 2.14
N VAL A 239 -0.14 -8.73 1.91
CA VAL A 239 0.99 -7.80 2.02
C VAL A 239 0.70 -6.80 3.11
N ARG A 240 1.57 -6.76 4.11
CA ARG A 240 1.51 -5.80 5.20
C ARG A 240 2.81 -5.05 5.29
N PHE A 241 2.72 -3.77 5.48
CA PHE A 241 3.88 -2.96 5.83
C PHE A 241 3.52 -1.86 6.81
N SER A 242 4.50 -1.49 7.60
CA SER A 242 4.36 -0.40 8.54
C SER A 242 5.68 0.35 8.66
N GLY A 243 5.62 1.61 9.08
CA GLY A 243 6.86 2.35 9.25
C GLY A 243 6.68 3.80 9.63
N LEU A 244 7.80 4.46 9.76
CA LEU A 244 7.89 5.88 10.10
C LEU A 244 8.10 6.71 8.84
N PHE A 245 7.42 7.84 8.76
CA PHE A 245 7.63 8.80 7.69
C PHE A 245 7.93 10.20 8.24
N LEU A 246 8.90 10.84 7.61
CA LEU A 246 9.28 12.22 7.85
C LEU A 246 8.97 13.03 6.58
N TYR A 247 8.28 14.16 6.73
CA TYR A 247 7.89 14.96 5.58
C TYR A 247 8.01 16.47 5.81
N GLY A 248 8.28 17.16 4.71
CA GLY A 248 8.09 18.60 4.58
C GLY A 248 6.77 18.90 3.89
N LYS A 249 6.11 19.99 4.29
CA LYS A 249 4.84 20.43 3.72
C LYS A 249 4.86 21.91 3.40
N LEU A 250 4.47 22.24 2.16
CA LEU A 250 4.25 23.61 1.70
C LEU A 250 2.75 23.87 1.59
N SER A 251 2.27 24.90 2.29
CA SER A 251 0.84 25.26 2.38
C SER A 251 0.55 26.62 1.75
N PHE A 252 -0.65 26.81 1.18
CA PHE A 252 -1.12 28.05 0.56
C PHE A 252 -2.62 28.29 0.76
#